data_7cfbf57617fd078c6ce49aa597062166
#
_entry.id   7cfbf57617fd078c6ce49aa597062166
#
_cell.length_a   1.000
_cell.length_b   1.000
_cell.length_c   1.000
_cell.angle_alpha   90.00
_cell.angle_beta   90.00
_cell.angle_gamma   90.00
#
_symmetry.space_group_name_H-M   'P 1'
#
loop_
_entity.id
_entity.type
_entity.pdbx_description
1 polymer ?
#
loop_
_entity_poly.entity_id
_entity_poly.type
_entity_poly.pdbx_seq_one_letter_code
_entity_poly.pdbx_strand_id
1 'polypeptide(L)'
;MTHIMNLVPSAFKKIADGNKTIELRLNDEKRQRINVEDTVVFDCSSTKDIITAQISGLHKFSNFKELYNALPLEKCGYTVAELDTAHYTDMEQYYTKEQIEKYGALGIELFNVSSICDIKEIITEPDILKLLAPSVYNPTEERLLNRAKKYQEDEETNVYVYKEDNEYKSIVVFEIVNNSATILDIAVKTEHQGQGIGSKLVDYIFNCFNVDSITAETDDYAIGFYKKYGFTIADTKVKFDVKRYSIIKERTK
;
A
#
# COMPACT_ATOMS: atom_id res chain seq x y z
N MET A 1 14.13 6.08 11.81
CA MET A 1 14.07 7.05 10.67
C MET A 1 13.26 6.43 9.54
N THR A 2 12.72 7.25 8.58
CA THR A 2 12.01 6.69 7.39
C THR A 2 12.84 6.90 6.14
N HIS A 3 13.01 5.83 5.35
CA HIS A 3 13.76 5.83 4.08
C HIS A 3 12.80 5.56 2.92
N ILE A 4 12.88 6.34 1.85
CA ILE A 4 12.06 6.16 0.66
C ILE A 4 12.90 5.55 -0.46
N MET A 5 12.39 4.50 -1.10
CA MET A 5 13.03 3.77 -2.19
C MET A 5 12.01 3.40 -3.26
N ASN A 6 12.45 3.33 -4.52
CA ASN A 6 11.61 2.86 -5.62
C ASN A 6 11.85 1.38 -5.88
N LEU A 7 10.79 0.65 -6.23
CA LEU A 7 10.83 -0.72 -6.70
C LEU A 7 10.22 -0.84 -8.11
N VAL A 8 10.76 -1.73 -8.90
CA VAL A 8 10.09 -2.19 -10.12
C VAL A 8 8.87 -3.04 -9.75
N PRO A 9 7.82 -3.10 -10.59
CA PRO A 9 6.57 -3.79 -10.25
C PRO A 9 6.75 -5.26 -9.82
N SER A 10 7.68 -5.99 -10.45
CA SER A 10 7.93 -7.40 -10.12
C SER A 10 8.51 -7.58 -8.71
N ALA A 11 9.48 -6.75 -8.32
CA ALA A 11 10.05 -6.78 -6.97
C ALA A 11 9.04 -6.30 -5.92
N PHE A 12 8.26 -5.24 -6.25
CA PHE A 12 7.18 -4.74 -5.42
C PHE A 12 6.17 -5.84 -5.09
N LYS A 13 5.65 -6.52 -6.12
CA LYS A 13 4.69 -7.61 -5.94
C LYS A 13 5.25 -8.74 -5.06
N LYS A 14 6.50 -9.16 -5.28
CA LYS A 14 7.14 -10.22 -4.48
C LYS A 14 7.23 -9.84 -2.99
N ILE A 15 7.49 -8.57 -2.65
CA ILE A 15 7.49 -8.10 -1.25
C ILE A 15 6.05 -8.03 -0.71
N ALA A 16 5.11 -7.43 -1.45
CA ALA A 16 3.71 -7.30 -1.04
C ALA A 16 3.02 -8.65 -0.80
N ASP A 17 3.44 -9.69 -1.52
CA ASP A 17 2.93 -11.06 -1.38
C ASP A 17 3.73 -11.92 -0.38
N GLY A 18 4.73 -11.34 0.32
CA GLY A 18 5.55 -12.05 1.30
C GLY A 18 6.58 -13.02 0.72
N ASN A 19 6.71 -13.10 -0.61
CA ASN A 19 7.64 -13.98 -1.32
C ASN A 19 9.08 -13.44 -1.36
N LYS A 20 9.28 -12.19 -0.94
CA LYS A 20 10.58 -11.54 -0.84
C LYS A 20 10.65 -10.77 0.48
N THR A 21 11.53 -11.21 1.37
CA THR A 21 11.76 -10.60 2.68
C THR A 21 13.12 -9.93 2.80
N ILE A 22 13.99 -10.08 1.80
CA ILE A 22 15.29 -9.40 1.73
C ILE A 22 15.37 -8.61 0.42
N GLU A 23 15.42 -7.30 0.53
CA GLU A 23 15.65 -6.40 -0.62
C GLU A 23 17.14 -6.21 -0.87
N LEU A 24 17.55 -6.29 -2.16
CA LEU A 24 18.95 -6.21 -2.57
C LEU A 24 19.28 -4.84 -3.15
N ARG A 25 20.32 -4.19 -2.62
CA ARG A 25 20.75 -2.84 -3.02
C ARG A 25 22.28 -2.71 -3.03
N LEU A 26 22.78 -1.64 -3.67
CA LEU A 26 24.13 -1.15 -3.38
C LEU A 26 24.20 -0.59 -1.95
N ASN A 27 25.32 -0.72 -1.29
CA ASN A 27 25.59 -0.09 0.01
C ASN A 27 26.16 1.34 -0.20
N ASP A 28 25.46 2.13 -1.03
CA ASP A 28 25.84 3.52 -1.33
C ASP A 28 25.62 4.48 -0.15
N GLU A 29 26.06 5.73 -0.29
CA GLU A 29 26.01 6.74 0.77
C GLU A 29 24.60 6.96 1.35
N LYS A 30 23.54 6.77 0.51
CA LYS A 30 22.16 6.87 0.95
C LYS A 30 21.79 5.67 1.84
N ARG A 31 22.18 4.45 1.46
CA ARG A 31 21.84 3.20 2.16
C ARG A 31 22.72 2.96 3.38
N GLN A 32 23.91 3.54 3.44
CA GLN A 32 24.77 3.50 4.64
C GLN A 32 24.18 4.22 5.86
N ARG A 33 23.15 5.06 5.66
CA ARG A 33 22.43 5.76 6.73
C ARG A 33 21.29 4.94 7.34
N ILE A 34 21.00 3.78 6.77
CA ILE A 34 19.94 2.89 7.23
C ILE A 34 20.39 2.15 8.48
N ASN A 35 19.49 2.05 9.46
CA ASN A 35 19.71 1.28 10.68
C ASN A 35 18.60 0.23 10.84
N VAL A 36 18.91 -0.81 11.60
CA VAL A 36 17.88 -1.75 12.09
C VAL A 36 16.84 -0.95 12.90
N GLU A 37 15.58 -1.36 12.86
CA GLU A 37 14.40 -0.66 13.41
C GLU A 37 13.96 0.59 12.65
N ASP A 38 14.70 1.05 11.65
CA ASP A 38 14.20 2.10 10.75
C ASP A 38 13.02 1.58 9.91
N THR A 39 12.20 2.51 9.44
CA THR A 39 11.11 2.23 8.51
C THR A 39 11.57 2.47 7.08
N VAL A 40 11.21 1.58 6.17
CA VAL A 40 11.35 1.81 4.73
C VAL A 40 9.98 1.90 4.08
N VAL A 41 9.84 2.87 3.18
CA VAL A 41 8.67 3.01 2.29
C VAL A 41 9.16 2.77 0.88
N PHE A 42 8.55 1.80 0.21
CA PHE A 42 8.80 1.53 -1.21
C PHE A 42 7.65 2.05 -2.05
N ASP A 43 7.98 2.90 -3.00
CA ASP A 43 7.08 3.34 -4.04
C ASP A 43 7.21 2.41 -5.26
N CYS A 44 6.10 1.97 -5.83
CA CYS A 44 6.11 1.26 -7.10
C CYS A 44 6.39 2.25 -8.24
N SER A 45 7.37 1.97 -9.09
CA SER A 45 7.83 2.91 -10.13
C SER A 45 6.79 3.20 -11.22
N SER A 46 5.75 2.38 -11.37
CA SER A 46 4.76 2.48 -12.45
C SER A 46 3.33 2.71 -11.97
N THR A 47 3.08 2.64 -10.66
CA THR A 47 1.75 2.79 -10.05
C THR A 47 1.80 3.76 -8.87
N LYS A 48 0.68 3.92 -8.18
CA LYS A 48 0.61 4.64 -6.90
C LYS A 48 0.78 3.71 -5.69
N ASP A 49 1.01 2.41 -5.91
CA ASP A 49 1.13 1.45 -4.83
C ASP A 49 2.32 1.75 -3.92
N ILE A 50 2.15 1.52 -2.64
CA ILE A 50 3.20 1.69 -1.64
C ILE A 50 3.33 0.45 -0.74
N ILE A 51 4.55 0.16 -0.31
CA ILE A 51 4.84 -0.78 0.78
C ILE A 51 5.51 -0.01 1.90
N THR A 52 5.10 -0.29 3.12
CA THR A 52 5.79 0.14 4.34
C THR A 52 6.27 -1.09 5.09
N ALA A 53 7.53 -1.12 5.47
CA ALA A 53 8.12 -2.20 6.24
C ALA A 53 9.09 -1.67 7.29
N GLN A 54 9.35 -2.46 8.34
CA GLN A 54 10.43 -2.23 9.29
C GLN A 54 11.66 -3.03 8.87
N ILE A 55 12.84 -2.54 9.21
CA ILE A 55 14.12 -3.19 8.90
C ILE A 55 14.56 -4.03 10.10
N SER A 56 14.63 -5.36 9.93
CA SER A 56 15.07 -6.29 10.97
C SER A 56 16.55 -6.62 10.90
N GLY A 57 17.18 -6.47 9.72
CA GLY A 57 18.58 -6.79 9.53
C GLY A 57 19.22 -6.09 8.34
N LEU A 58 20.53 -5.91 8.41
CA LEU A 58 21.36 -5.33 7.35
C LEU A 58 22.57 -6.23 7.12
N HIS A 59 22.66 -6.82 5.92
CA HIS A 59 23.70 -7.74 5.51
C HIS A 59 24.61 -7.08 4.48
N LYS A 60 25.82 -6.68 4.90
CA LYS A 60 26.79 -5.94 4.07
C LYS A 60 27.84 -6.88 3.49
N PHE A 61 28.10 -6.75 2.19
CA PHE A 61 29.08 -7.55 1.44
C PHE A 61 29.93 -6.66 0.52
N SER A 62 31.12 -7.11 0.16
CA SER A 62 32.00 -6.39 -0.76
C SER A 62 31.43 -6.33 -2.20
N ASN A 63 30.57 -7.29 -2.58
CA ASN A 63 29.94 -7.39 -3.90
C ASN A 63 28.75 -8.33 -3.86
N PHE A 64 27.97 -8.37 -4.97
CA PHE A 64 26.81 -9.25 -5.08
C PHE A 64 27.17 -10.75 -5.16
N LYS A 65 28.37 -11.13 -5.59
CA LYS A 65 28.79 -12.54 -5.60
C LYS A 65 28.87 -13.10 -4.18
N GLU A 66 29.46 -12.35 -3.26
CA GLU A 66 29.51 -12.75 -1.85
C GLU A 66 28.11 -12.79 -1.25
N LEU A 67 27.27 -11.79 -1.56
CA LEU A 67 25.90 -11.73 -1.09
C LEU A 67 25.08 -12.95 -1.54
N TYR A 68 25.14 -13.32 -2.83
CA TYR A 68 24.40 -14.47 -3.39
C TYR A 68 24.86 -15.81 -2.79
N ASN A 69 26.12 -15.92 -2.40
CA ASN A 69 26.64 -17.12 -1.74
C ASN A 69 26.24 -17.20 -0.25
N ALA A 70 25.93 -16.08 0.38
CA ALA A 70 25.68 -16.02 1.83
C ALA A 70 24.20 -15.97 2.20
N LEU A 71 23.35 -15.35 1.37
CA LEU A 71 21.93 -15.17 1.68
C LEU A 71 21.05 -16.25 1.00
N PRO A 72 19.96 -16.66 1.65
CA PRO A 72 18.96 -17.55 1.04
C PRO A 72 18.24 -16.79 -0.09
N LEU A 73 18.49 -17.18 -1.35
CA LEU A 73 18.01 -16.46 -2.52
C LEU A 73 16.48 -16.48 -2.65
N GLU A 74 15.80 -17.48 -2.08
CA GLU A 74 14.33 -17.50 -1.97
C GLU A 74 13.82 -16.29 -1.20
N LYS A 75 14.49 -15.92 -0.10
CA LYS A 75 14.16 -14.70 0.66
C LYS A 75 14.47 -13.42 -0.12
N CYS A 76 15.38 -13.49 -1.08
CA CYS A 76 15.71 -12.39 -2.00
C CYS A 76 14.71 -12.28 -3.17
N GLY A 77 13.74 -13.20 -3.25
CA GLY A 77 12.65 -13.17 -4.22
C GLY A 77 12.85 -14.07 -5.43
N TYR A 78 13.83 -14.98 -5.42
CA TYR A 78 13.95 -16.04 -6.42
C TYR A 78 12.99 -17.18 -6.11
N THR A 79 12.26 -17.65 -7.11
CA THR A 79 11.43 -18.86 -7.00
C THR A 79 12.32 -20.10 -7.04
N VAL A 80 11.83 -21.26 -6.57
CA VAL A 80 12.56 -22.53 -6.64
C VAL A 80 13.03 -22.85 -8.06
N ALA A 81 12.22 -22.53 -9.07
CA ALA A 81 12.57 -22.75 -10.48
C ALA A 81 13.68 -21.79 -10.98
N GLU A 82 13.86 -20.63 -10.35
CA GLU A 82 14.88 -19.64 -10.71
C GLU A 82 16.22 -19.87 -10.00
N LEU A 83 16.26 -20.67 -8.92
CA LEU A 83 17.48 -20.85 -8.11
C LEU A 83 18.66 -21.42 -8.90
N ASP A 84 18.41 -22.38 -9.78
CA ASP A 84 19.49 -23.02 -10.59
C ASP A 84 20.09 -22.05 -11.62
N THR A 85 19.37 -20.99 -11.97
CA THR A 85 19.81 -19.98 -12.95
C THR A 85 20.15 -18.64 -12.33
N ALA A 86 19.85 -18.46 -11.04
CA ALA A 86 20.14 -17.23 -10.32
C ALA A 86 21.64 -16.93 -10.27
N HIS A 87 22.04 -15.78 -10.75
CA HIS A 87 23.43 -15.40 -10.79
C HIS A 87 23.64 -13.97 -10.32
N TYR A 88 24.73 -13.69 -9.63
CA TYR A 88 25.03 -12.36 -9.10
C TYR A 88 25.10 -11.27 -10.19
N THR A 89 25.35 -11.63 -11.45
CA THR A 89 25.30 -10.71 -12.59
C THR A 89 23.90 -10.24 -12.94
N ASP A 90 22.84 -10.85 -12.39
CA ASP A 90 21.47 -10.36 -12.54
C ASP A 90 21.34 -8.93 -12.00
N MET A 91 22.22 -8.54 -11.08
CA MET A 91 22.27 -7.19 -10.53
C MET A 91 22.96 -6.16 -11.45
N GLU A 92 23.70 -6.62 -12.49
CA GLU A 92 24.35 -5.73 -13.46
C GLU A 92 23.35 -5.02 -14.40
N GLN A 93 22.08 -5.49 -14.45
CA GLN A 93 21.01 -4.75 -15.11
C GLN A 93 20.60 -3.46 -14.38
N TYR A 94 20.94 -3.34 -13.09
CA TYR A 94 20.59 -2.18 -12.22
C TYR A 94 21.80 -1.33 -11.86
N TYR A 95 23.02 -1.92 -11.82
CA TYR A 95 24.23 -1.30 -11.32
C TYR A 95 25.44 -1.61 -12.18
N THR A 96 26.30 -0.62 -12.43
CA THR A 96 27.56 -0.84 -13.15
C THR A 96 28.59 -1.56 -12.27
N LYS A 97 29.61 -2.18 -12.90
CA LYS A 97 30.68 -2.86 -12.17
C LYS A 97 31.45 -1.91 -11.26
N GLU A 98 31.69 -0.68 -11.72
CA GLU A 98 32.38 0.36 -10.98
C GLU A 98 31.57 0.79 -9.72
N GLN A 99 30.24 0.84 -9.83
CA GLN A 99 29.37 1.10 -8.69
C GLN A 99 29.42 -0.04 -7.67
N ILE A 100 29.40 -1.30 -8.15
CA ILE A 100 29.46 -2.48 -7.28
C ILE A 100 30.82 -2.53 -6.55
N GLU A 101 31.92 -2.30 -7.26
CA GLU A 101 33.27 -2.26 -6.68
C GLU A 101 33.42 -1.13 -5.63
N LYS A 102 32.85 0.04 -5.93
CA LYS A 102 32.94 1.21 -5.03
C LYS A 102 32.14 1.04 -3.75
N TYR A 103 30.91 0.52 -3.85
CA TYR A 103 29.94 0.56 -2.75
C TYR A 103 29.67 -0.79 -2.09
N GLY A 104 29.95 -1.88 -2.79
CA GLY A 104 29.55 -3.22 -2.34
C GLY A 104 28.05 -3.46 -2.46
N ALA A 105 27.59 -4.52 -1.82
CA ALA A 105 26.20 -4.97 -1.84
C ALA A 105 25.57 -4.96 -0.44
N LEU A 106 24.27 -4.74 -0.37
CA LEU A 106 23.48 -4.69 0.84
C LEU A 106 22.20 -5.52 0.68
N GLY A 107 21.98 -6.49 1.59
CA GLY A 107 20.71 -7.13 1.81
C GLY A 107 19.97 -6.40 2.97
N ILE A 108 18.76 -5.93 2.72
CA ILE A 108 17.90 -5.26 3.71
C ILE A 108 16.80 -6.25 4.09
N GLU A 109 16.83 -6.79 5.30
CA GLU A 109 15.82 -7.72 5.80
C GLU A 109 14.61 -6.95 6.34
N LEU A 110 13.41 -7.36 5.88
CA LEU A 110 12.15 -6.66 6.09
C LEU A 110 11.22 -7.48 6.99
N PHE A 111 10.50 -6.81 7.88
CA PHE A 111 9.42 -7.40 8.67
C PHE A 111 8.27 -6.40 8.85
N ASN A 112 7.14 -6.84 9.40
CA ASN A 112 5.91 -6.02 9.56
C ASN A 112 5.54 -5.31 8.25
N VAL A 113 5.51 -6.08 7.16
CA VAL A 113 5.24 -5.57 5.82
C VAL A 113 3.76 -5.27 5.67
N SER A 114 3.43 -4.03 5.34
CA SER A 114 2.10 -3.61 4.93
C SER A 114 2.15 -2.92 3.58
N SER A 115 1.07 -3.01 2.81
CA SER A 115 0.96 -2.36 1.51
C SER A 115 -0.39 -1.70 1.30
N ILE A 116 -0.40 -0.63 0.49
CA ILE A 116 -1.62 -0.08 -0.09
C ILE A 116 -1.48 -0.26 -1.60
N CYS A 117 -2.38 -1.05 -2.18
CA CYS A 117 -2.31 -1.48 -3.57
C CYS A 117 -3.64 -1.26 -4.28
N ASP A 118 -3.55 -0.91 -5.57
CA ASP A 118 -4.70 -0.92 -6.46
C ASP A 118 -5.20 -2.36 -6.67
N ILE A 119 -6.51 -2.53 -6.51
CA ILE A 119 -7.16 -3.84 -6.72
C ILE A 119 -8.40 -3.72 -7.61
N LYS A 120 -8.53 -2.66 -8.38
CA LYS A 120 -9.70 -2.38 -9.22
C LYS A 120 -10.05 -3.55 -10.13
N GLU A 121 -9.05 -4.19 -10.73
CA GLU A 121 -9.23 -5.36 -11.62
C GLU A 121 -9.88 -6.56 -10.93
N ILE A 122 -9.66 -6.71 -9.63
CA ILE A 122 -10.13 -7.87 -8.84
C ILE A 122 -11.22 -7.50 -7.82
N ILE A 123 -11.80 -6.30 -7.89
CA ILE A 123 -12.81 -5.83 -6.90
C ILE A 123 -14.04 -6.74 -6.83
N THR A 124 -14.33 -7.50 -7.89
CA THR A 124 -15.46 -8.45 -7.95
C THR A 124 -15.17 -9.80 -7.31
N GLU A 125 -13.95 -10.07 -6.87
CA GLU A 125 -13.61 -11.31 -6.18
C GLU A 125 -14.33 -11.45 -4.85
N PRO A 126 -14.76 -12.67 -4.44
CA PRO A 126 -15.60 -12.88 -3.26
C PRO A 126 -15.02 -12.32 -1.96
N ASP A 127 -13.69 -12.39 -1.76
CA ASP A 127 -13.05 -11.88 -0.54
C ASP A 127 -12.99 -10.36 -0.51
N ILE A 128 -12.88 -9.71 -1.66
CA ILE A 128 -12.95 -8.25 -1.78
C ILE A 128 -14.40 -7.76 -1.57
N LEU A 129 -15.40 -8.48 -2.11
CA LEU A 129 -16.81 -8.15 -1.88
C LEU A 129 -17.16 -8.20 -0.39
N LYS A 130 -16.63 -9.17 0.37
CA LYS A 130 -16.79 -9.22 1.84
C LYS A 130 -16.15 -8.02 2.52
N LEU A 131 -14.99 -7.56 2.03
CA LEU A 131 -14.30 -6.39 2.56
C LEU A 131 -15.08 -5.09 2.30
N LEU A 132 -15.78 -5.01 1.17
CA LEU A 132 -16.63 -3.87 0.81
C LEU A 132 -17.95 -3.85 1.61
N ALA A 133 -18.44 -4.99 2.07
CA ALA A 133 -19.76 -5.15 2.69
C ALA A 133 -20.07 -4.17 3.84
N PRO A 134 -19.15 -3.85 4.77
CA PRO A 134 -19.44 -2.93 5.87
C PRO A 134 -19.79 -1.50 5.44
N SER A 135 -19.39 -1.07 4.25
CA SER A 135 -19.71 0.27 3.72
C SER A 135 -21.04 0.33 2.97
N VAL A 136 -21.67 -0.81 2.69
CA VAL A 136 -22.88 -0.90 1.87
C VAL A 136 -24.11 -1.15 2.75
N TYR A 137 -25.16 -0.31 2.58
CA TYR A 137 -26.42 -0.52 3.26
C TYR A 137 -27.11 -1.81 2.80
N ASN A 138 -27.48 -2.68 3.75
CA ASN A 138 -28.10 -3.99 3.51
C ASN A 138 -27.34 -4.80 2.44
N PRO A 139 -26.08 -5.25 2.72
CA PRO A 139 -25.20 -5.84 1.74
C PRO A 139 -25.65 -7.28 1.39
N THR A 140 -26.32 -7.42 0.25
CA THR A 140 -26.53 -8.73 -0.39
C THR A 140 -25.42 -8.98 -1.41
N GLU A 141 -25.12 -10.24 -1.72
CA GLU A 141 -24.11 -10.61 -2.72
C GLU A 141 -24.35 -9.90 -4.07
N GLU A 142 -25.60 -9.87 -4.53
CA GLU A 142 -25.99 -9.18 -5.77
C GLU A 142 -25.71 -7.67 -5.71
N ARG A 143 -26.04 -7.00 -4.60
CA ARG A 143 -25.78 -5.57 -4.42
C ARG A 143 -24.30 -5.25 -4.39
N LEU A 144 -23.53 -6.07 -3.69
CA LEU A 144 -22.08 -5.92 -3.61
C LEU A 144 -21.45 -6.10 -4.99
N LEU A 145 -21.83 -7.16 -5.71
CA LEU A 145 -21.33 -7.45 -7.05
C LEU A 145 -21.69 -6.33 -8.04
N ASN A 146 -22.94 -5.85 -8.04
CA ASN A 146 -23.35 -4.76 -8.91
C ASN A 146 -22.59 -3.45 -8.62
N ARG A 147 -22.36 -3.15 -7.33
CA ARG A 147 -21.57 -1.98 -6.91
C ARG A 147 -20.10 -2.13 -7.33
N ALA A 148 -19.50 -3.28 -7.11
CA ALA A 148 -18.11 -3.57 -7.50
C ALA A 148 -17.92 -3.48 -9.03
N LYS A 149 -18.83 -4.04 -9.82
CA LYS A 149 -18.79 -3.92 -11.28
C LYS A 149 -18.86 -2.46 -11.75
N LYS A 150 -19.75 -1.65 -11.14
CA LYS A 150 -19.81 -0.22 -11.44
C LYS A 150 -18.46 0.46 -11.19
N TYR A 151 -17.80 0.17 -10.06
CA TYR A 151 -16.48 0.72 -9.75
C TYR A 151 -15.39 0.21 -10.69
N GLN A 152 -15.45 -1.05 -11.11
CA GLN A 152 -14.50 -1.64 -12.05
C GLN A 152 -14.60 -1.00 -13.45
N GLU A 153 -15.82 -0.73 -13.93
CA GLU A 153 -16.10 -0.18 -15.25
C GLU A 153 -15.88 1.34 -15.36
N ASP A 154 -15.98 2.06 -14.24
CA ASP A 154 -15.85 3.52 -14.22
C ASP A 154 -14.37 3.92 -14.16
N GLU A 155 -13.84 4.53 -15.22
CA GLU A 155 -12.44 4.93 -15.36
C GLU A 155 -11.95 5.90 -14.28
N GLU A 156 -12.83 6.77 -13.76
CA GLU A 156 -12.50 7.79 -12.76
C GLU A 156 -12.43 7.22 -11.33
N THR A 157 -12.99 6.04 -11.11
CA THR A 157 -13.01 5.40 -9.79
C THR A 157 -11.66 4.74 -9.47
N ASN A 158 -11.14 5.03 -8.29
CA ASN A 158 -9.93 4.46 -7.73
C ASN A 158 -10.30 3.47 -6.61
N VAL A 159 -9.66 2.29 -6.58
CA VAL A 159 -9.96 1.22 -5.62
C VAL A 159 -8.68 0.70 -5.00
N TYR A 160 -8.47 0.97 -3.72
CA TYR A 160 -7.26 0.57 -3.00
C TYR A 160 -7.57 -0.23 -1.75
N VAL A 161 -6.70 -1.17 -1.42
CA VAL A 161 -6.76 -1.94 -0.17
C VAL A 161 -5.50 -1.73 0.66
N TYR A 162 -5.67 -1.75 1.98
CA TYR A 162 -4.57 -1.96 2.91
C TYR A 162 -4.43 -3.45 3.20
N LYS A 163 -3.24 -3.99 2.95
CA LYS A 163 -2.87 -5.38 3.15
C LYS A 163 -1.71 -5.44 4.15
N GLU A 164 -1.76 -6.36 5.09
CA GLU A 164 -0.71 -6.63 6.06
C GLU A 164 -0.74 -8.11 6.41
N ASP A 165 0.42 -8.74 6.60
CA ASP A 165 0.55 -10.18 6.84
C ASP A 165 -0.18 -11.04 5.80
N ASN A 166 -0.13 -10.62 4.55
CA ASN A 166 -0.80 -11.24 3.41
C ASN A 166 -2.34 -11.24 3.48
N GLU A 167 -2.93 -10.43 4.37
CA GLU A 167 -4.37 -10.29 4.57
C GLU A 167 -4.87 -8.92 4.14
N TYR A 168 -5.97 -8.85 3.37
CA TYR A 168 -6.69 -7.62 3.09
C TYR A 168 -7.47 -7.19 4.34
N LYS A 169 -7.11 -6.05 4.94
CA LYS A 169 -7.71 -5.55 6.19
C LYS A 169 -8.70 -4.41 5.99
N SER A 170 -8.57 -3.68 4.89
CA SER A 170 -9.48 -2.56 4.58
C SER A 170 -9.50 -2.24 3.10
N ILE A 171 -10.54 -1.51 2.69
CA ILE A 171 -10.73 -1.00 1.32
C ILE A 171 -11.11 0.46 1.35
N VAL A 172 -10.68 1.23 0.35
CA VAL A 172 -11.19 2.57 0.04
C VAL A 172 -11.49 2.67 -1.45
N VAL A 173 -12.62 3.27 -1.76
CA VAL A 173 -13.05 3.61 -3.12
C VAL A 173 -13.30 5.11 -3.18
N PHE A 174 -12.71 5.78 -4.16
CA PHE A 174 -12.82 7.23 -4.29
C PHE A 174 -12.67 7.69 -5.74
N GLU A 175 -13.18 8.88 -6.02
CA GLU A 175 -13.02 9.61 -7.28
C GLU A 175 -12.25 10.89 -7.04
N ILE A 176 -11.58 11.43 -8.07
CA ILE A 176 -10.87 12.71 -7.99
C ILE A 176 -11.40 13.64 -9.07
N VAL A 177 -11.90 14.80 -8.66
CA VAL A 177 -12.35 15.88 -9.54
C VAL A 177 -11.76 17.20 -9.05
N ASN A 178 -11.09 17.93 -9.92
CA ASN A 178 -10.52 19.26 -9.60
C ASN A 178 -9.66 19.29 -8.32
N ASN A 179 -8.75 18.34 -8.16
CA ASN A 179 -7.88 18.17 -6.99
C ASN A 179 -8.62 17.90 -5.66
N SER A 180 -9.88 17.52 -5.71
CA SER A 180 -10.64 17.08 -4.55
C SER A 180 -10.99 15.61 -4.70
N ALA A 181 -10.69 14.80 -3.69
CA ALA A 181 -11.12 13.41 -3.66
C ALA A 181 -12.48 13.28 -2.98
N THR A 182 -13.35 12.43 -3.52
CA THR A 182 -14.62 12.06 -2.87
C THR A 182 -14.57 10.59 -2.52
N ILE A 183 -14.57 10.25 -1.24
CA ILE A 183 -14.66 8.87 -0.78
C ILE A 183 -16.07 8.37 -1.02
N LEU A 184 -16.21 7.33 -1.85
CA LEU A 184 -17.46 6.64 -2.16
C LEU A 184 -17.74 5.52 -1.15
N ASP A 185 -16.70 4.75 -0.81
CA ASP A 185 -16.72 3.71 0.20
C ASP A 185 -15.39 3.69 0.96
N ILE A 186 -15.45 3.46 2.25
CA ILE A 186 -14.31 3.09 3.08
C ILE A 186 -14.75 2.08 4.13
N ALA A 187 -14.05 0.97 4.22
CA ALA A 187 -14.33 -0.06 5.20
C ALA A 187 -13.04 -0.65 5.77
N VAL A 188 -13.08 -0.94 7.05
CA VAL A 188 -12.03 -1.69 7.78
C VAL A 188 -12.71 -2.89 8.42
N LYS A 189 -12.14 -4.09 8.24
CA LYS A 189 -12.64 -5.29 8.92
C LYS A 189 -12.80 -5.04 10.42
N THR A 190 -13.89 -5.54 11.00
CA THR A 190 -14.26 -5.26 12.40
C THR A 190 -13.14 -5.55 13.38
N GLU A 191 -12.44 -6.68 13.20
CA GLU A 191 -11.32 -7.13 14.03
C GLU A 191 -10.08 -6.24 13.95
N HIS A 192 -9.99 -5.39 12.90
CA HIS A 192 -8.89 -4.45 12.67
C HIS A 192 -9.27 -2.98 12.88
N GLN A 193 -10.51 -2.71 13.33
CA GLN A 193 -10.92 -1.33 13.65
C GLN A 193 -10.17 -0.79 14.87
N GLY A 194 -10.07 0.53 14.98
CA GLY A 194 -9.35 1.18 16.07
C GLY A 194 -7.82 1.17 15.97
N GLN A 195 -7.24 0.47 14.99
CA GLN A 195 -5.79 0.37 14.77
C GLN A 195 -5.22 1.47 13.83
N GLY A 196 -6.03 2.47 13.47
CA GLY A 196 -5.59 3.57 12.61
C GLY A 196 -5.56 3.26 11.10
N ILE A 197 -6.02 2.07 10.67
CA ILE A 197 -5.97 1.66 9.25
C ILE A 197 -6.78 2.60 8.35
N GLY A 198 -8.00 2.97 8.77
CA GLY A 198 -8.80 3.94 8.01
C GLY A 198 -8.09 5.29 7.82
N SER A 199 -7.37 5.76 8.85
CA SER A 199 -6.57 6.98 8.78
C SER A 199 -5.40 6.84 7.79
N LYS A 200 -4.72 5.67 7.76
CA LYS A 200 -3.66 5.39 6.77
C LYS A 200 -4.18 5.48 5.33
N LEU A 201 -5.41 5.01 5.06
CA LEU A 201 -6.02 5.13 3.73
C LEU A 201 -6.32 6.58 3.35
N VAL A 202 -6.80 7.38 4.30
CA VAL A 202 -7.06 8.83 4.06
C VAL A 202 -5.74 9.58 3.84
N ASP A 203 -4.71 9.31 4.66
CA ASP A 203 -3.36 9.86 4.46
C ASP A 203 -2.77 9.48 3.11
N TYR A 204 -2.98 8.22 2.69
CA TYR A 204 -2.55 7.72 1.39
C TYR A 204 -3.17 8.53 0.24
N ILE A 205 -4.49 8.81 0.27
CA ILE A 205 -5.16 9.63 -0.75
C ILE A 205 -4.51 11.02 -0.83
N PHE A 206 -4.32 11.70 0.31
CA PHE A 206 -3.65 12.99 0.32
C PHE A 206 -2.25 12.94 -0.28
N ASN A 207 -1.44 11.98 0.13
CA ASN A 207 -0.01 11.96 -0.20
C ASN A 207 0.28 11.47 -1.62
N CYS A 208 -0.42 10.43 -2.09
CA CYS A 208 -0.13 9.80 -3.38
C CYS A 208 -0.88 10.46 -4.54
N PHE A 209 -2.05 11.07 -4.29
CA PHE A 209 -2.84 11.72 -5.33
C PHE A 209 -2.76 13.25 -5.32
N ASN A 210 -2.03 13.82 -4.36
CA ASN A 210 -1.79 15.26 -4.26
C ASN A 210 -3.07 16.11 -4.30
N VAL A 211 -4.14 15.62 -3.66
CA VAL A 211 -5.42 16.34 -3.59
C VAL A 211 -5.39 17.43 -2.51
N ASP A 212 -6.15 18.50 -2.71
CA ASP A 212 -6.23 19.63 -1.77
C ASP A 212 -7.26 19.37 -0.67
N SER A 213 -8.28 18.55 -0.96
CA SER A 213 -9.33 18.21 -0.02
C SER A 213 -9.84 16.78 -0.23
N ILE A 214 -10.44 16.23 0.81
CA ILE A 214 -11.18 14.96 0.75
C ILE A 214 -12.58 15.20 1.29
N THR A 215 -13.59 14.75 0.54
CA THR A 215 -15.00 14.79 0.90
C THR A 215 -15.57 13.39 1.04
N ALA A 216 -16.64 13.25 1.81
CA ALA A 216 -17.42 12.02 1.89
C ALA A 216 -18.86 12.30 2.34
N GLU A 217 -19.77 11.35 2.11
CA GLU A 217 -21.09 11.32 2.76
C GLU A 217 -21.08 10.18 3.79
N THR A 218 -21.51 10.48 5.03
CA THR A 218 -21.50 9.51 6.13
C THR A 218 -22.78 9.61 6.98
N ASP A 219 -22.93 8.74 7.97
CA ASP A 219 -24.07 8.68 8.88
C ASP A 219 -23.63 8.74 10.35
N ASP A 220 -24.59 8.58 11.28
CA ASP A 220 -24.33 8.63 12.72
C ASP A 220 -23.38 7.53 13.21
N TYR A 221 -23.28 6.40 12.52
CA TYR A 221 -22.40 5.29 12.91
C TYR A 221 -20.94 5.58 12.61
N ALA A 222 -20.65 6.19 11.45
CA ALA A 222 -19.28 6.39 10.99
C ALA A 222 -18.76 7.84 11.20
N ILE A 223 -19.62 8.83 11.49
CA ILE A 223 -19.21 10.23 11.68
C ILE A 223 -18.12 10.40 12.74
N GLY A 224 -18.11 9.53 13.77
CA GLY A 224 -17.12 9.56 14.86
C GLY A 224 -15.70 9.36 14.37
N PHE A 225 -15.47 8.44 13.42
CA PHE A 225 -14.18 8.23 12.78
C PHE A 225 -13.69 9.48 12.07
N TYR A 226 -14.53 10.06 11.23
CA TYR A 226 -14.18 11.23 10.42
C TYR A 226 -13.89 12.47 11.28
N LYS A 227 -14.72 12.73 12.32
CA LYS A 227 -14.46 13.83 13.27
C LYS A 227 -13.13 13.65 14.00
N LYS A 228 -12.86 12.44 14.51
CA LYS A 228 -11.59 12.14 15.19
C LYS A 228 -10.38 12.36 14.27
N TYR A 229 -10.55 12.11 12.97
CA TYR A 229 -9.50 12.31 11.97
C TYR A 229 -9.40 13.76 11.45
N GLY A 230 -10.28 14.65 11.89
CA GLY A 230 -10.24 16.09 11.59
C GLY A 230 -11.10 16.52 10.41
N PHE A 231 -12.09 15.71 9.98
CA PHE A 231 -13.11 16.17 9.05
C PHE A 231 -14.11 17.10 9.75
N THR A 232 -14.58 18.11 9.02
CA THR A 232 -15.65 19.01 9.44
C THR A 232 -16.94 18.70 8.69
N ILE A 233 -18.08 19.00 9.31
CA ILE A 233 -19.39 18.83 8.68
C ILE A 233 -19.65 20.07 7.82
N ALA A 234 -19.81 19.87 6.52
CA ALA A 234 -20.15 20.91 5.57
C ALA A 234 -21.69 21.06 5.43
N ASP A 235 -22.42 19.95 5.47
CA ASP A 235 -23.89 19.94 5.36
C ASP A 235 -24.50 18.73 6.07
N THR A 236 -25.79 18.82 6.38
CA THR A 236 -26.57 17.75 7.01
C THR A 236 -27.93 17.64 6.33
N LYS A 237 -28.28 16.43 5.87
CA LYS A 237 -29.58 16.14 5.24
C LYS A 237 -30.17 14.83 5.79
N VAL A 238 -31.47 14.65 5.64
CA VAL A 238 -32.15 13.38 5.90
C VAL A 238 -32.44 12.69 4.57
N LYS A 239 -32.02 11.42 4.43
CA LYS A 239 -32.27 10.61 3.23
C LYS A 239 -32.70 9.22 3.68
N PHE A 240 -33.89 8.80 3.23
CA PHE A 240 -34.49 7.53 3.64
C PHE A 240 -34.56 7.35 5.18
N ASP A 241 -35.03 8.38 5.89
CA ASP A 241 -35.13 8.44 7.35
C ASP A 241 -33.80 8.29 8.10
N VAL A 242 -32.68 8.34 7.41
CA VAL A 242 -31.32 8.31 7.99
C VAL A 242 -30.69 9.69 7.84
N LYS A 243 -30.13 10.18 8.94
CA LYS A 243 -29.35 11.42 8.93
C LYS A 243 -28.02 11.17 8.22
N ARG A 244 -27.72 12.02 7.25
CA ARG A 244 -26.51 11.99 6.45
C ARG A 244 -25.74 13.28 6.64
N TYR A 245 -24.43 13.16 6.74
CA TYR A 245 -23.50 14.26 6.86
C TYR A 245 -22.62 14.34 5.63
N SER A 246 -22.63 15.47 4.94
CA SER A 246 -21.58 15.80 3.98
C SER A 246 -20.42 16.38 4.76
N ILE A 247 -19.25 15.78 4.61
CA ILE A 247 -18.06 16.11 5.40
C ILE A 247 -16.88 16.43 4.50
N ILE A 248 -15.97 17.28 4.98
CA ILE A 248 -14.78 17.69 4.25
C ILE A 248 -13.58 17.77 5.18
N LYS A 249 -12.41 17.44 4.66
CA LYS A 249 -11.11 17.70 5.26
C LYS A 249 -10.19 18.33 4.22
N GLU A 250 -9.67 19.50 4.54
CA GLU A 250 -8.65 20.17 3.75
C GLU A 250 -7.27 19.60 4.09
N ARG A 251 -6.34 19.65 3.11
CA ARG A 251 -4.94 19.31 3.35
C ARG A 251 -4.33 20.32 4.34
N THR A 252 -3.78 19.84 5.42
CA THR A 252 -2.99 20.67 6.32
C THR A 252 -1.70 21.09 5.62
N LYS A 253 -1.43 22.38 5.54
CA LYS A 253 -0.17 22.94 4.96
C LYS A 253 1.02 22.61 5.83
#